data_37ee96115d4bb981b2ca81df79e388fe
#
_entry.id   37ee96115d4bb981b2ca81df79e388fe
#
_cell.length_a   1.000
_cell.length_b   1.000
_cell.length_c   1.000
_cell.angle_alpha   90.00
_cell.angle_beta   90.00
_cell.angle_gamma   90.00
#
_symmetry.space_group_name_H-M   'P 1'
#
loop_
_entity.id
_entity.type
_entity.pdbx_description
1 polymer ?
#
loop_
_entity_poly.entity_id
_entity_poly.type
_entity_poly.pdbx_seq_one_letter_code
_entity_poly.pdbx_strand_id
1 'polypeptide(L)'
;AWMARYDALTGLPNRVEFFERVEKLITGNDARRFAIFTIDLDKFKEINDLQGHLIGDQLLQRVAGAVLKTLQKEEMVARFGGDEFVAVKPFSDEGEVDAFAARLWHCFSGKQTFAATEVVLSASIGISVYPEDGTDINTILSNSDLAMYRAKSSLDHKICWYEREMDDKTRQRNMMAADIRRGIHAGEFSLHYQAIRNIKDRSITGYEALLRWQHPQLGTIPPDVFIPIAEESGAIVPLGYWVLEQVCNESLENGLNRKVSVNISPVQLRHRSFIEKVREILMRTAYPVSLLEFEVTETAFVINKQLAFSVLHHLQKMGISIALDDFGTGYSSLSMLRDFHFDVIKLDRSFMTDVESNPQVRSFVRAIISLGNSINTPLIAEGVETAGQLQILEEEGCDEMQGFLFGEPVDIKHLPDRR
;
A
#
# COMPACT_ATOMS: atom_id res chain seq x y z
N ALA A 1 -29.19 -16.15 -30.63
CA ALA A 1 -29.84 -14.89 -30.16
C ALA A 1 -29.56 -14.63 -28.66
N TRP A 2 -29.69 -15.63 -27.74
CA TRP A 2 -29.53 -15.45 -26.30
C TRP A 2 -28.06 -15.16 -25.90
N MET A 3 -27.10 -15.93 -26.40
CA MET A 3 -25.66 -15.73 -26.11
C MET A 3 -25.10 -14.40 -26.60
N ALA A 4 -25.78 -13.70 -27.49
CA ALA A 4 -25.32 -12.38 -27.93
C ALA A 4 -25.59 -11.26 -26.89
N ARG A 5 -26.47 -11.50 -25.90
CA ARG A 5 -26.96 -10.50 -24.96
C ARG A 5 -26.73 -10.86 -23.48
N TYR A 6 -26.38 -12.12 -23.18
CA TYR A 6 -26.23 -12.62 -21.81
C TYR A 6 -24.88 -13.28 -21.61
N ASP A 7 -24.35 -13.17 -20.41
CA ASP A 7 -23.13 -13.84 -19.99
C ASP A 7 -23.39 -15.34 -19.78
N ALA A 8 -22.60 -16.18 -20.41
CA ALA A 8 -22.82 -17.62 -20.43
C ALA A 8 -22.59 -18.30 -19.05
N LEU A 9 -21.75 -17.72 -18.18
CA LEU A 9 -21.45 -18.27 -16.87
C LEU A 9 -22.52 -17.92 -15.85
N THR A 10 -22.97 -16.67 -15.84
CA THR A 10 -23.83 -16.13 -14.77
C THR A 10 -25.31 -15.99 -15.20
N GLY A 11 -25.59 -16.00 -16.50
CA GLY A 11 -26.94 -15.73 -17.03
C GLY A 11 -27.39 -14.27 -16.90
N LEU A 12 -26.55 -13.38 -16.40
CA LEU A 12 -26.82 -11.94 -16.34
C LEU A 12 -26.70 -11.31 -17.75
N PRO A 13 -27.34 -10.17 -18.00
CA PRO A 13 -27.06 -9.36 -19.17
C PRO A 13 -25.54 -9.15 -19.36
N ASN A 14 -25.09 -9.14 -20.61
CA ASN A 14 -23.72 -8.82 -20.93
C ASN A 14 -23.55 -7.33 -21.26
N ARG A 15 -22.36 -6.93 -21.67
CA ARG A 15 -22.02 -5.55 -22.02
C ARG A 15 -22.92 -5.00 -23.13
N VAL A 16 -23.27 -5.81 -24.14
CA VAL A 16 -24.14 -5.37 -25.30
C VAL A 16 -25.52 -5.00 -24.79
N GLU A 17 -26.16 -5.86 -24.03
CA GLU A 17 -27.52 -5.62 -23.51
C GLU A 17 -27.55 -4.41 -22.56
N PHE A 18 -26.48 -4.25 -21.73
CA PHE A 18 -26.35 -3.11 -20.84
C PHE A 18 -26.30 -1.79 -21.62
N PHE A 19 -25.45 -1.69 -22.65
CA PHE A 19 -25.30 -0.49 -23.45
C PHE A 19 -26.61 -0.13 -24.18
N GLU A 20 -27.30 -1.12 -24.79
CA GLU A 20 -28.59 -0.88 -25.42
C GLU A 20 -29.64 -0.39 -24.42
N ARG A 21 -29.62 -0.88 -23.20
CA ARG A 21 -30.54 -0.45 -22.13
C ARG A 21 -30.30 1.00 -21.73
N VAL A 22 -29.03 1.35 -21.47
CA VAL A 22 -28.65 2.72 -21.06
C VAL A 22 -28.90 3.70 -22.20
N GLU A 23 -28.60 3.33 -23.44
CA GLU A 23 -28.83 4.18 -24.60
C GLU A 23 -30.32 4.51 -24.77
N LYS A 24 -31.23 3.53 -24.52
CA LYS A 24 -32.67 3.77 -24.47
C LYS A 24 -33.09 4.73 -23.36
N LEU A 25 -32.43 4.73 -22.23
CA LEU A 25 -32.68 5.67 -21.13
C LEU A 25 -32.23 7.10 -21.49
N ILE A 26 -31.12 7.23 -22.22
CA ILE A 26 -30.58 8.53 -22.66
C ILE A 26 -31.47 9.13 -23.83
N THR A 27 -31.86 8.29 -24.75
CA THR A 27 -32.59 8.73 -25.98
C THR A 27 -34.09 8.75 -25.82
N GLY A 28 -34.62 8.21 -24.74
CA GLY A 28 -36.08 8.16 -24.48
C GLY A 28 -36.70 9.55 -24.27
N ASN A 29 -37.98 9.69 -24.65
CA ASN A 29 -38.73 10.96 -24.53
C ASN A 29 -38.92 11.43 -23.07
N ASP A 30 -38.81 10.55 -22.10
CA ASP A 30 -38.76 10.86 -20.67
C ASP A 30 -37.29 10.82 -20.21
N ALA A 31 -36.61 11.96 -20.26
CA ALA A 31 -35.24 12.11 -19.75
C ALA A 31 -35.24 11.91 -18.21
N ARG A 32 -35.24 10.64 -17.79
CA ARG A 32 -35.16 10.30 -16.36
C ARG A 32 -33.73 10.28 -15.91
N ARG A 33 -33.49 10.79 -14.69
CA ARG A 33 -32.23 10.56 -13.99
C ARG A 33 -32.03 9.07 -13.76
N PHE A 34 -30.83 8.60 -13.94
CA PHE A 34 -30.44 7.22 -13.59
C PHE A 34 -29.03 7.19 -13.05
N ALA A 35 -28.78 6.24 -12.19
CA ALA A 35 -27.44 5.98 -11.65
C ALA A 35 -26.83 4.75 -12.33
N ILE A 36 -25.53 4.80 -12.61
CA ILE A 36 -24.70 3.67 -13.00
C ILE A 36 -23.80 3.30 -11.83
N PHE A 37 -23.67 1.99 -11.61
CA PHE A 37 -22.85 1.41 -10.57
C PHE A 37 -21.80 0.52 -11.23
N THR A 38 -20.53 0.77 -10.96
CA THR A 38 -19.45 -0.16 -11.31
C THR A 38 -19.06 -0.92 -10.05
N ILE A 39 -18.99 -2.25 -10.15
CA ILE A 39 -18.79 -3.17 -9.02
C ILE A 39 -17.65 -4.10 -9.35
N ASP A 40 -16.68 -4.21 -8.46
CA ASP A 40 -15.52 -5.10 -8.58
C ASP A 40 -15.39 -5.94 -7.31
N LEU A 41 -15.19 -7.24 -7.46
CA LEU A 41 -14.95 -8.15 -6.34
C LEU A 41 -13.53 -7.99 -5.81
N ASP A 42 -13.39 -7.55 -4.57
CA ASP A 42 -12.09 -7.35 -3.96
C ASP A 42 -11.33 -8.70 -3.88
N LYS A 43 -10.08 -8.71 -4.36
CA LYS A 43 -9.18 -9.87 -4.29
C LYS A 43 -9.67 -11.14 -4.99
N PHE A 44 -10.57 -11.03 -5.97
CA PHE A 44 -11.09 -12.19 -6.70
C PHE A 44 -9.99 -13.03 -7.36
N LYS A 45 -8.93 -12.38 -7.86
CA LYS A 45 -7.76 -13.08 -8.40
C LYS A 45 -7.06 -13.92 -7.34
N GLU A 46 -6.91 -13.41 -6.10
CA GLU A 46 -6.32 -14.19 -4.99
C GLU A 46 -7.17 -15.42 -4.65
N ILE A 47 -8.51 -15.29 -4.72
CA ILE A 47 -9.43 -16.42 -4.52
C ILE A 47 -9.21 -17.47 -5.60
N ASN A 48 -9.11 -17.08 -6.88
CA ASN A 48 -8.80 -18.00 -7.97
C ASN A 48 -7.45 -18.68 -7.82
N ASP A 49 -6.42 -17.93 -7.43
CA ASP A 49 -5.06 -18.44 -7.26
C ASP A 49 -4.96 -19.44 -6.08
N LEU A 50 -5.72 -19.23 -5.01
CA LEU A 50 -5.73 -20.07 -3.81
C LEU A 50 -6.69 -21.26 -3.89
N GLN A 51 -7.89 -21.07 -4.44
CA GLN A 51 -8.99 -22.04 -4.41
C GLN A 51 -9.28 -22.67 -5.78
N GLY A 52 -8.67 -22.13 -6.85
CA GLY A 52 -8.88 -22.57 -8.23
C GLY A 52 -10.04 -21.89 -8.94
N HIS A 53 -9.97 -21.82 -10.26
CA HIS A 53 -10.95 -21.15 -11.12
C HIS A 53 -12.38 -21.73 -10.97
N LEU A 54 -12.51 -23.03 -10.66
CA LEU A 54 -13.84 -23.65 -10.46
C LEU A 54 -14.59 -23.03 -9.29
N ILE A 55 -13.91 -22.73 -8.20
CA ILE A 55 -14.50 -22.05 -7.03
C ILE A 55 -14.85 -20.60 -7.40
N GLY A 56 -13.98 -19.91 -8.13
CA GLY A 56 -14.27 -18.57 -8.63
C GLY A 56 -15.52 -18.52 -9.52
N ASP A 57 -15.69 -19.47 -10.44
CA ASP A 57 -16.87 -19.58 -11.29
C ASP A 57 -18.16 -19.85 -10.47
N GLN A 58 -18.11 -20.75 -9.51
CA GLN A 58 -19.22 -21.01 -8.60
C GLN A 58 -19.58 -19.78 -7.76
N LEU A 59 -18.58 -19.02 -7.35
CA LEU A 59 -18.76 -17.78 -6.63
C LEU A 59 -19.51 -16.74 -7.47
N LEU A 60 -19.08 -16.51 -8.72
CA LEU A 60 -19.72 -15.61 -9.67
C LEU A 60 -21.18 -16.01 -9.95
N GLN A 61 -21.45 -17.32 -10.13
CA GLN A 61 -22.80 -17.84 -10.31
C GLN A 61 -23.68 -17.59 -9.08
N ARG A 62 -23.13 -17.77 -7.88
CA ARG A 62 -23.88 -17.56 -6.63
C ARG A 62 -24.22 -16.09 -6.42
N VAL A 63 -23.25 -15.19 -6.65
CA VAL A 63 -23.44 -13.73 -6.60
C VAL A 63 -24.53 -13.32 -7.61
N ALA A 64 -24.44 -13.78 -8.85
CA ALA A 64 -25.44 -13.50 -9.89
C ALA A 64 -26.85 -13.98 -9.49
N GLY A 65 -26.94 -15.19 -8.90
CA GLY A 65 -28.20 -15.72 -8.38
C GLY A 65 -28.78 -14.91 -7.22
N ALA A 66 -27.94 -14.36 -6.34
CA ALA A 66 -28.37 -13.46 -5.27
C ALA A 66 -28.86 -12.12 -5.85
N VAL A 67 -28.13 -11.54 -6.79
CA VAL A 67 -28.50 -10.31 -7.49
C VAL A 67 -29.86 -10.43 -8.16
N LEU A 68 -30.07 -11.47 -8.97
CA LEU A 68 -31.33 -11.69 -9.69
C LEU A 68 -32.56 -11.77 -8.77
N LYS A 69 -32.39 -12.26 -7.54
CA LYS A 69 -33.47 -12.33 -6.54
C LYS A 69 -33.81 -10.99 -5.91
N THR A 70 -32.88 -10.04 -5.94
CA THR A 70 -33.04 -8.73 -5.27
C THR A 70 -33.42 -7.61 -6.23
N LEU A 71 -33.30 -7.81 -7.56
CA LEU A 71 -33.66 -6.82 -8.55
C LEU A 71 -35.13 -6.45 -8.51
N GLN A 72 -35.39 -5.15 -8.55
CA GLN A 72 -36.72 -4.58 -8.67
C GLN A 72 -37.00 -4.14 -10.11
N LYS A 73 -38.22 -3.67 -10.36
CA LYS A 73 -38.62 -3.17 -11.68
C LYS A 73 -37.67 -2.02 -12.12
N GLU A 74 -37.27 -2.09 -13.39
CA GLU A 74 -36.37 -1.13 -14.06
C GLU A 74 -34.90 -1.18 -13.60
N GLU A 75 -34.55 -1.99 -12.60
CA GLU A 75 -33.15 -2.24 -12.23
C GLU A 75 -32.53 -3.30 -13.14
N MET A 76 -31.27 -3.12 -13.49
CA MET A 76 -30.49 -4.11 -14.25
C MET A 76 -29.10 -4.22 -13.67
N VAL A 77 -28.60 -5.45 -13.61
CA VAL A 77 -27.19 -5.75 -13.37
C VAL A 77 -26.67 -6.58 -14.54
N ALA A 78 -25.51 -6.23 -15.04
CA ALA A 78 -24.80 -6.91 -16.11
C ALA A 78 -23.42 -7.35 -15.65
N ARG A 79 -22.88 -8.39 -16.27
CA ARG A 79 -21.48 -8.78 -16.11
C ARG A 79 -20.71 -8.45 -17.37
N PHE A 80 -19.61 -7.71 -17.22
CA PHE A 80 -18.76 -7.30 -18.35
C PHE A 80 -17.64 -8.29 -18.64
N GLY A 81 -17.22 -9.05 -17.64
CA GLY A 81 -16.20 -10.08 -17.74
C GLY A 81 -15.42 -10.22 -16.43
N GLY A 82 -14.73 -11.32 -16.22
CA GLY A 82 -13.97 -11.53 -14.98
C GLY A 82 -14.81 -11.33 -13.72
N ASP A 83 -14.38 -10.42 -12.87
CA ASP A 83 -15.01 -9.97 -11.62
C ASP A 83 -15.73 -8.61 -11.74
N GLU A 84 -15.87 -8.08 -12.96
CA GLU A 84 -16.50 -6.79 -13.23
C GLU A 84 -17.99 -6.91 -13.49
N PHE A 85 -18.79 -6.23 -12.66
CA PHE A 85 -20.23 -6.09 -12.81
C PHE A 85 -20.62 -4.61 -12.92
N VAL A 86 -21.69 -4.35 -13.65
CA VAL A 86 -22.21 -3.00 -13.81
C VAL A 86 -23.73 -3.03 -13.62
N ALA A 87 -24.26 -2.00 -12.95
CA ALA A 87 -25.71 -1.89 -12.75
C ALA A 87 -26.23 -0.53 -13.22
N VAL A 88 -27.52 -0.49 -13.54
CA VAL A 88 -28.23 0.75 -13.83
C VAL A 88 -29.56 0.77 -13.10
N LYS A 89 -29.90 1.93 -12.54
CA LYS A 89 -31.17 2.19 -11.85
C LYS A 89 -31.68 3.59 -12.20
N PRO A 90 -32.82 3.71 -12.92
CA PRO A 90 -33.61 4.95 -12.96
C PRO A 90 -34.13 5.27 -11.55
N PHE A 91 -34.12 6.53 -11.17
CA PHE A 91 -34.55 6.97 -9.84
C PHE A 91 -35.20 8.35 -9.87
N SER A 92 -35.97 8.64 -8.83
CA SER A 92 -36.57 9.95 -8.58
C SER A 92 -35.98 10.63 -7.35
N ASP A 93 -35.47 9.83 -6.37
CA ASP A 93 -34.84 10.28 -5.15
C ASP A 93 -33.51 9.57 -4.93
N GLU A 94 -32.50 10.28 -4.45
CA GLU A 94 -31.16 9.73 -4.21
C GLU A 94 -31.15 8.61 -3.15
N GLY A 95 -32.08 8.62 -2.19
CA GLY A 95 -32.25 7.53 -1.23
C GLY A 95 -32.57 6.18 -1.91
N GLU A 96 -33.18 6.18 -3.11
CA GLU A 96 -33.40 4.95 -3.87
C GLU A 96 -32.09 4.38 -4.41
N VAL A 97 -31.14 5.26 -4.76
CA VAL A 97 -29.80 4.88 -5.24
C VAL A 97 -29.00 4.25 -4.12
N ASP A 98 -28.99 4.88 -2.93
CA ASP A 98 -28.30 4.35 -1.75
C ASP A 98 -28.89 3.00 -1.30
N ALA A 99 -30.21 2.86 -1.32
CA ALA A 99 -30.89 1.61 -1.00
C ALA A 99 -30.54 0.49 -1.98
N PHE A 100 -30.41 0.81 -3.28
CA PHE A 100 -29.98 -0.17 -4.28
C PHE A 100 -28.49 -0.52 -4.12
N ALA A 101 -27.63 0.46 -3.89
CA ALA A 101 -26.22 0.23 -3.61
C ALA A 101 -26.02 -0.70 -2.41
N ALA A 102 -26.76 -0.48 -1.31
CA ALA A 102 -26.70 -1.34 -0.13
C ALA A 102 -27.16 -2.77 -0.43
N ARG A 103 -28.24 -2.96 -1.20
CA ARG A 103 -28.70 -4.28 -1.62
C ARG A 103 -27.66 -5.00 -2.49
N LEU A 104 -27.06 -4.28 -3.45
CA LEU A 104 -25.98 -4.81 -4.27
C LEU A 104 -24.80 -5.21 -3.39
N TRP A 105 -24.34 -4.33 -2.51
CA TRP A 105 -23.23 -4.63 -1.63
C TRP A 105 -23.46 -5.91 -0.81
N HIS A 106 -24.67 -6.13 -0.29
CA HIS A 106 -25.02 -7.37 0.41
C HIS A 106 -24.94 -8.62 -0.48
N CYS A 107 -25.26 -8.51 -1.78
CA CYS A 107 -25.11 -9.63 -2.71
C CYS A 107 -23.65 -9.99 -2.99
N PHE A 108 -22.76 -8.98 -2.96
CA PHE A 108 -21.35 -9.09 -3.31
C PHE A 108 -20.44 -9.20 -2.09
N SER A 109 -20.97 -9.25 -0.87
CA SER A 109 -20.20 -9.30 0.38
C SER A 109 -20.64 -10.44 1.29
N GLY A 110 -19.79 -10.74 2.30
CA GLY A 110 -20.08 -11.71 3.33
C GLY A 110 -19.41 -13.07 3.15
N LYS A 111 -19.69 -13.97 4.09
CA LYS A 111 -19.10 -15.31 4.11
C LYS A 111 -19.86 -16.24 3.17
N GLN A 112 -19.11 -16.93 2.33
CA GLN A 112 -19.62 -17.95 1.42
C GLN A 112 -18.92 -19.29 1.69
N THR A 113 -19.69 -20.36 1.79
CA THR A 113 -19.14 -21.72 2.03
C THR A 113 -19.31 -22.57 0.77
N PHE A 114 -18.20 -23.14 0.29
CA PHE A 114 -18.14 -24.07 -0.84
C PHE A 114 -17.53 -25.39 -0.37
N ALA A 115 -18.34 -26.45 -0.31
CA ALA A 115 -17.95 -27.73 0.27
C ALA A 115 -17.42 -27.56 1.71
N ALA A 116 -16.11 -27.66 1.93
CA ALA A 116 -15.47 -27.45 3.22
C ALA A 116 -14.69 -26.13 3.32
N THR A 117 -14.75 -25.27 2.29
CA THR A 117 -13.96 -24.04 2.22
C THR A 117 -14.85 -22.81 2.46
N GLU A 118 -14.46 -21.97 3.40
CA GLU A 118 -15.08 -20.70 3.68
C GLU A 118 -14.32 -19.58 2.93
N VAL A 119 -15.05 -18.80 2.14
CA VAL A 119 -14.53 -17.64 1.41
C VAL A 119 -15.24 -16.39 1.89
N VAL A 120 -14.49 -15.38 2.28
CA VAL A 120 -15.05 -14.07 2.66
C VAL A 120 -15.00 -13.16 1.44
N LEU A 121 -16.18 -12.71 1.01
CA LEU A 121 -16.34 -11.78 -0.09
C LEU A 121 -16.36 -10.34 0.40
N SER A 122 -15.78 -9.47 -0.38
CA SER A 122 -15.94 -8.02 -0.33
C SER A 122 -16.01 -7.48 -1.75
N ALA A 123 -16.69 -6.35 -1.92
CA ALA A 123 -16.74 -5.66 -3.20
C ALA A 123 -16.62 -4.15 -3.00
N SER A 124 -16.11 -3.49 -4.02
CA SER A 124 -16.04 -2.03 -4.10
C SER A 124 -17.03 -1.55 -5.17
N ILE A 125 -17.83 -0.54 -4.82
CA ILE A 125 -18.90 -0.01 -5.67
C ILE A 125 -18.67 1.48 -5.89
N GLY A 126 -18.63 1.89 -7.17
CA GLY A 126 -18.63 3.29 -7.58
C GLY A 126 -19.94 3.68 -8.23
N ILE A 127 -20.43 4.88 -7.96
CA ILE A 127 -21.72 5.39 -8.43
C ILE A 127 -21.52 6.70 -9.17
N SER A 128 -22.13 6.83 -10.35
CA SER A 128 -22.25 8.08 -11.10
C SER A 128 -23.69 8.28 -11.60
N VAL A 129 -24.08 9.52 -11.83
CA VAL A 129 -25.48 9.91 -12.12
C VAL A 129 -25.58 10.61 -13.46
N TYR A 130 -26.56 10.20 -14.27
CA TYR A 130 -26.97 10.91 -15.48
C TYR A 130 -28.05 11.94 -15.16
N PRO A 131 -27.99 13.18 -15.68
CA PRO A 131 -26.95 13.73 -16.56
C PRO A 131 -25.81 14.47 -15.83
N GLU A 132 -25.83 14.53 -14.50
CA GLU A 132 -24.94 15.37 -13.67
C GLU A 132 -23.46 15.01 -13.83
N ASP A 133 -23.15 13.71 -13.90
CA ASP A 133 -21.80 13.19 -13.98
C ASP A 133 -21.37 12.79 -15.39
N GLY A 134 -22.21 13.05 -16.38
CA GLY A 134 -21.92 12.81 -17.79
C GLY A 134 -23.19 12.72 -18.63
N THR A 135 -23.07 13.07 -19.90
CA THR A 135 -24.19 13.11 -20.86
C THR A 135 -24.14 11.96 -21.86
N ASP A 136 -23.12 11.12 -21.83
CA ASP A 136 -22.98 9.93 -22.64
C ASP A 136 -22.54 8.74 -21.78
N ILE A 137 -22.83 7.53 -22.27
CA ILE A 137 -22.63 6.29 -21.53
C ILE A 137 -21.15 6.04 -21.16
N ASN A 138 -20.21 6.40 -22.03
CA ASN A 138 -18.79 6.15 -21.79
C ASN A 138 -18.27 7.06 -20.67
N THR A 139 -18.66 8.33 -20.68
CA THR A 139 -18.30 9.29 -19.63
C THR A 139 -18.86 8.86 -18.28
N ILE A 140 -20.14 8.46 -18.21
CA ILE A 140 -20.77 8.06 -16.96
C ILE A 140 -20.15 6.76 -16.42
N LEU A 141 -19.89 5.76 -17.28
CA LEU A 141 -19.19 4.54 -16.90
C LEU A 141 -17.78 4.82 -16.39
N SER A 142 -17.04 5.67 -17.09
CA SER A 142 -15.69 6.06 -16.65
C SER A 142 -15.71 6.73 -15.28
N ASN A 143 -16.70 7.57 -15.02
CA ASN A 143 -16.83 8.27 -13.74
C ASN A 143 -17.28 7.35 -12.60
N SER A 144 -18.16 6.38 -12.87
CA SER A 144 -18.48 5.33 -11.87
C SER A 144 -17.27 4.43 -11.58
N ASP A 145 -16.43 4.17 -12.58
CA ASP A 145 -15.19 3.39 -12.43
C ASP A 145 -14.18 4.12 -11.55
N LEU A 146 -14.00 5.45 -11.72
CA LEU A 146 -13.16 6.28 -10.84
C LEU A 146 -13.65 6.23 -9.39
N ALA A 147 -14.96 6.33 -9.17
CA ALA A 147 -15.56 6.22 -7.85
C ALA A 147 -15.34 4.82 -7.23
N MET A 148 -15.48 3.76 -8.02
CA MET A 148 -15.22 2.38 -7.59
C MET A 148 -13.74 2.18 -7.19
N TYR A 149 -12.80 2.74 -7.96
CA TYR A 149 -11.39 2.67 -7.61
C TYR A 149 -11.09 3.38 -6.29
N ARG A 150 -11.75 4.51 -5.99
CA ARG A 150 -11.66 5.17 -4.68
C ARG A 150 -12.21 4.28 -3.57
N ALA A 151 -13.35 3.63 -3.78
CA ALA A 151 -13.91 2.67 -2.82
C ALA A 151 -12.94 1.50 -2.55
N LYS A 152 -12.23 1.02 -3.59
CA LYS A 152 -11.24 -0.06 -3.48
C LYS A 152 -10.03 0.33 -2.62
N SER A 153 -9.62 1.60 -2.68
CA SER A 153 -8.51 2.15 -1.90
C SER A 153 -8.88 2.49 -0.45
N SER A 154 -10.18 2.54 -0.13
CA SER A 154 -10.69 2.85 1.21
C SER A 154 -10.87 1.59 2.04
N LEU A 155 -10.46 1.65 3.31
CA LEU A 155 -10.74 0.58 4.30
C LEU A 155 -12.17 0.64 4.83
N ASP A 156 -12.73 1.86 4.97
CA ASP A 156 -13.99 2.11 5.66
C ASP A 156 -15.18 2.32 4.71
N HIS A 157 -14.93 2.80 3.48
CA HIS A 157 -15.98 3.16 2.54
C HIS A 157 -15.91 2.30 1.27
N LYS A 158 -16.73 1.27 1.21
CA LYS A 158 -16.81 0.35 0.06
C LYS A 158 -17.82 0.76 -1.01
N ILE A 159 -18.56 1.85 -0.78
CA ILE A 159 -19.47 2.46 -1.74
C ILE A 159 -19.10 3.94 -1.84
N CYS A 160 -18.77 4.43 -3.03
CA CYS A 160 -18.40 5.82 -3.27
C CYS A 160 -19.20 6.40 -4.43
N TRP A 161 -19.70 7.63 -4.24
CA TRP A 161 -20.25 8.43 -5.32
C TRP A 161 -19.12 9.15 -6.07
N TYR A 162 -19.31 9.34 -7.39
CA TYR A 162 -18.41 10.15 -8.18
C TYR A 162 -18.47 11.62 -7.75
N GLU A 163 -17.33 12.24 -7.64
CA GLU A 163 -17.14 13.67 -7.41
C GLU A 163 -16.13 14.17 -8.46
N ARG A 164 -16.38 15.33 -9.08
CA ARG A 164 -15.47 15.86 -10.13
C ARG A 164 -14.03 16.02 -9.68
N GLU A 165 -13.81 16.29 -8.40
CA GLU A 165 -12.48 16.35 -7.80
C GLU A 165 -11.72 15.01 -7.84
N MET A 166 -12.40 13.88 -8.02
CA MET A 166 -11.77 12.57 -8.14
C MET A 166 -10.98 12.42 -9.44
N ASP A 167 -11.49 12.96 -10.54
CA ASP A 167 -10.81 12.93 -11.84
C ASP A 167 -9.49 13.70 -11.79
N ASP A 168 -9.50 14.88 -11.18
CA ASP A 168 -8.29 15.68 -11.01
C ASP A 168 -7.26 15.00 -10.11
N LYS A 169 -7.67 14.41 -8.99
CA LYS A 169 -6.77 13.67 -8.09
C LYS A 169 -6.17 12.43 -8.77
N THR A 170 -6.99 11.68 -9.50
CA THR A 170 -6.52 10.48 -10.24
C THR A 170 -5.55 10.87 -11.34
N ARG A 171 -5.86 11.94 -12.08
CA ARG A 171 -4.97 12.49 -13.11
C ARG A 171 -3.65 12.96 -12.52
N GLN A 172 -3.68 13.71 -11.41
CA GLN A 172 -2.48 14.15 -10.70
C GLN A 172 -1.63 12.97 -10.23
N ARG A 173 -2.23 11.91 -9.67
CA ARG A 173 -1.52 10.70 -9.26
C ARG A 173 -0.86 9.99 -10.45
N ASN A 174 -1.58 9.82 -11.55
CA ASN A 174 -1.04 9.21 -12.76
C ASN A 174 0.11 10.03 -13.37
N MET A 175 -0.01 11.35 -13.39
CA MET A 175 1.08 12.24 -13.80
C MET A 175 2.28 12.09 -12.88
N MET A 176 2.08 12.11 -11.57
CA MET A 176 3.17 11.94 -10.60
C MET A 176 3.85 10.58 -10.72
N ALA A 177 3.10 9.51 -11.00
CA ALA A 177 3.68 8.19 -11.25
C ALA A 177 4.58 8.16 -12.50
N ALA A 178 4.19 8.88 -13.56
CA ALA A 178 5.03 9.05 -14.76
C ALA A 178 6.27 9.92 -14.45
N ASP A 179 6.09 10.99 -13.67
CA ASP A 179 7.17 11.88 -13.25
C ASP A 179 8.19 11.15 -12.36
N ILE A 180 7.78 10.25 -11.47
CA ILE A 180 8.69 9.41 -10.69
C ILE A 180 9.58 8.59 -11.62
N ARG A 181 9.00 7.90 -12.61
CA ARG A 181 9.79 7.08 -13.55
C ARG A 181 10.77 7.91 -14.37
N ARG A 182 10.35 9.10 -14.82
CA ARG A 182 11.22 10.04 -15.52
C ARG A 182 12.31 10.57 -14.58
N GLY A 183 11.97 10.97 -13.37
CA GLY A 183 12.85 11.58 -12.38
C GLY A 183 14.02 10.70 -11.98
N ILE A 184 13.84 9.35 -11.98
CA ILE A 184 14.93 8.39 -11.73
C ILE A 184 16.09 8.61 -12.72
N HIS A 185 15.78 8.84 -14.00
CA HIS A 185 16.78 9.02 -15.05
C HIS A 185 17.21 10.49 -15.23
N ALA A 186 16.42 11.44 -14.75
CA ALA A 186 16.65 12.86 -14.87
C ALA A 186 17.50 13.46 -13.73
N GLY A 187 17.87 12.66 -12.72
CA GLY A 187 18.65 13.13 -11.57
C GLY A 187 17.85 14.02 -10.61
N GLU A 188 16.52 13.81 -10.54
CA GLU A 188 15.62 14.58 -9.67
C GLU A 188 15.62 14.03 -8.23
N PHE A 189 16.12 12.81 -8.02
CA PHE A 189 16.22 12.16 -6.73
C PHE A 189 17.62 12.33 -6.12
N SER A 190 17.68 12.43 -4.80
CA SER A 190 18.91 12.47 -4.01
C SER A 190 18.71 11.74 -2.68
N LEU A 191 19.80 11.44 -2.00
CA LEU A 191 19.79 10.82 -0.68
C LEU A 191 20.29 11.80 0.39
N HIS A 192 19.57 11.85 1.51
CA HIS A 192 20.04 12.43 2.74
C HIS A 192 20.27 11.32 3.76
N TYR A 193 21.20 11.52 4.67
CA TYR A 193 21.59 10.52 5.66
C TYR A 193 21.38 11.08 7.05
N GLN A 194 20.73 10.31 7.91
CA GLN A 194 20.55 10.66 9.31
C GLN A 194 21.33 9.71 10.21
N ALA A 195 22.07 10.26 11.17
CA ALA A 195 22.91 9.48 12.06
C ALA A 195 22.07 8.68 13.08
N ILE A 196 22.43 7.41 13.25
CA ILE A 196 22.02 6.55 14.34
C ILE A 196 23.13 6.55 15.37
N ARG A 197 22.80 6.72 16.65
CA ARG A 197 23.78 6.87 17.72
C ARG A 197 23.54 5.90 18.85
N ASN A 198 24.61 5.41 19.41
CA ASN A 198 24.57 4.69 20.68
C ASN A 198 24.11 5.64 21.80
N ILE A 199 23.21 5.19 22.66
CA ILE A 199 22.66 6.01 23.75
C ILE A 199 23.68 6.33 24.81
N LYS A 200 24.59 5.41 25.14
CA LYS A 200 25.54 5.55 26.26
C LYS A 200 26.70 6.52 25.95
N ASP A 201 27.37 6.30 24.84
CA ASP A 201 28.61 7.05 24.50
C ASP A 201 28.40 8.08 23.38
N ARG A 202 27.20 8.15 22.80
CA ARG A 202 26.81 9.07 21.70
C ARG A 202 27.57 8.82 20.40
N SER A 203 28.35 7.78 20.30
CA SER A 203 29.06 7.43 19.07
C SER A 203 28.04 7.12 17.93
N ILE A 204 28.44 7.43 16.71
CA ILE A 204 27.64 7.08 15.53
C ILE A 204 27.85 5.60 15.20
N THR A 205 26.77 4.84 15.20
CA THR A 205 26.77 3.41 14.89
C THR A 205 26.41 3.14 13.43
N GLY A 206 25.63 4.00 12.83
CA GLY A 206 25.19 3.88 11.44
C GLY A 206 24.50 5.14 10.94
N TYR A 207 23.96 5.02 9.76
CA TYR A 207 23.15 6.06 9.10
C TYR A 207 21.95 5.45 8.41
N GLU A 208 20.82 6.15 8.42
CA GLU A 208 19.69 5.82 7.58
C GLU A 208 19.69 6.69 6.31
N ALA A 209 19.57 6.06 5.14
CA ALA A 209 19.44 6.73 3.86
C ALA A 209 17.99 7.09 3.59
N LEU A 210 17.71 8.37 3.44
CA LEU A 210 16.39 8.94 3.30
C LEU A 210 16.24 9.61 1.93
N LEU A 211 15.31 9.10 1.16
CA LEU A 211 15.06 9.58 -0.22
C LEU A 211 14.49 11.00 -0.22
N ARG A 212 14.98 11.81 -1.16
CA ARG A 212 14.51 13.18 -1.43
C ARG A 212 14.18 13.32 -2.90
N TRP A 213 13.08 14.00 -3.21
CA TRP A 213 12.70 14.31 -4.59
C TRP A 213 12.59 15.81 -4.79
N GLN A 214 13.41 16.33 -5.69
CA GLN A 214 13.36 17.71 -6.15
C GLN A 214 12.73 17.74 -7.53
N HIS A 215 11.40 17.94 -7.57
CA HIS A 215 10.67 18.01 -8.82
C HIS A 215 10.88 19.34 -9.52
N PRO A 216 11.13 19.38 -10.85
CA PRO A 216 11.50 20.61 -11.56
C PRO A 216 10.43 21.69 -11.55
N GLN A 217 9.15 21.32 -11.43
CA GLN A 217 8.02 22.25 -11.42
C GLN A 217 7.36 22.41 -10.04
N LEU A 218 7.32 21.34 -9.25
CA LEU A 218 6.61 21.31 -7.96
C LEU A 218 7.53 21.57 -6.77
N GLY A 219 8.85 21.70 -7.00
CA GLY A 219 9.81 21.84 -5.92
C GLY A 219 10.04 20.55 -5.13
N THR A 220 10.33 20.67 -3.85
CA THR A 220 10.57 19.51 -2.98
C THR A 220 9.26 18.79 -2.69
N ILE A 221 9.17 17.52 -3.08
CA ILE A 221 8.04 16.65 -2.78
C ILE A 221 8.43 15.72 -1.63
N PRO A 222 7.67 15.72 -0.52
CA PRO A 222 7.99 14.86 0.62
C PRO A 222 7.72 13.37 0.32
N PRO A 223 8.49 12.45 0.95
CA PRO A 223 8.33 11.00 0.76
C PRO A 223 6.93 10.49 1.02
N ASP A 224 6.25 10.99 2.04
CA ASP A 224 4.87 10.61 2.42
C ASP A 224 3.86 10.84 1.28
N VAL A 225 4.18 11.74 0.33
CA VAL A 225 3.33 12.04 -0.83
C VAL A 225 3.66 11.11 -2.00
N PHE A 226 4.92 10.92 -2.35
CA PHE A 226 5.27 10.21 -3.58
C PHE A 226 5.53 8.70 -3.39
N ILE A 227 5.96 8.25 -2.21
CA ILE A 227 6.19 6.81 -1.95
C ILE A 227 4.93 5.97 -2.14
N PRO A 228 3.76 6.34 -1.58
CA PRO A 228 2.52 5.59 -1.82
C PRO A 228 2.15 5.50 -3.31
N ILE A 229 2.35 6.59 -4.06
CA ILE A 229 2.09 6.62 -5.51
C ILE A 229 3.08 5.73 -6.27
N ALA A 230 4.34 5.72 -5.86
CA ALA A 230 5.35 4.83 -6.42
C ALA A 230 5.02 3.35 -6.17
N GLU A 231 4.51 3.01 -4.98
CA GLU A 231 4.06 1.66 -4.62
C GLU A 231 2.85 1.22 -5.45
N GLU A 232 1.79 2.02 -5.49
CA GLU A 232 0.57 1.75 -6.26
C GLU A 232 0.86 1.55 -7.75
N SER A 233 1.73 2.38 -8.33
CA SER A 233 2.10 2.33 -9.76
C SER A 233 3.20 1.34 -10.10
N GLY A 234 3.81 0.69 -9.10
CA GLY A 234 4.98 -0.17 -9.26
C GLY A 234 6.29 0.56 -9.57
N ALA A 235 6.28 1.90 -9.62
CA ALA A 235 7.49 2.71 -9.84
C ALA A 235 8.49 2.61 -8.66
N ILE A 236 8.04 2.16 -7.49
CA ILE A 236 8.89 1.93 -6.31
C ILE A 236 9.96 0.86 -6.58
N VAL A 237 9.73 -0.10 -7.48
CA VAL A 237 10.69 -1.15 -7.78
C VAL A 237 11.95 -0.59 -8.46
N PRO A 238 11.87 0.09 -9.62
CA PRO A 238 13.05 0.70 -10.23
C PRO A 238 13.64 1.82 -9.35
N LEU A 239 12.81 2.59 -8.64
CA LEU A 239 13.28 3.62 -7.71
C LEU A 239 14.11 3.02 -6.57
N GLY A 240 13.66 1.91 -5.97
CA GLY A 240 14.38 1.23 -4.89
C GLY A 240 15.71 0.63 -5.34
N TYR A 241 15.81 0.12 -6.57
CA TYR A 241 17.11 -0.30 -7.12
C TYR A 241 18.06 0.88 -7.34
N TRP A 242 17.53 2.02 -7.80
CA TRP A 242 18.30 3.25 -7.89
C TRP A 242 18.83 3.68 -6.53
N VAL A 243 17.96 3.70 -5.50
CA VAL A 243 18.35 4.04 -4.11
C VAL A 243 19.48 3.14 -3.64
N LEU A 244 19.34 1.83 -3.78
CA LEU A 244 20.37 0.88 -3.33
C LEU A 244 21.71 1.10 -4.04
N GLU A 245 21.68 1.29 -5.35
CA GLU A 245 22.89 1.56 -6.12
C GLU A 245 23.54 2.89 -5.71
N GLN A 246 22.72 3.92 -5.49
CA GLN A 246 23.19 5.23 -5.06
C GLN A 246 23.83 5.17 -3.66
N VAL A 247 23.21 4.48 -2.70
CA VAL A 247 23.79 4.25 -1.37
C VAL A 247 25.17 3.58 -1.46
N CYS A 248 25.28 2.53 -2.26
CA CYS A 248 26.55 1.81 -2.44
C CYS A 248 27.62 2.73 -3.03
N ASN A 249 27.32 3.46 -4.09
CA ASN A 249 28.27 4.33 -4.77
C ASN A 249 28.69 5.53 -3.90
N GLU A 250 27.72 6.26 -3.33
CA GLU A 250 28.01 7.42 -2.49
C GLU A 250 28.81 7.05 -1.26
N SER A 251 28.49 5.92 -0.62
CA SER A 251 29.23 5.44 0.55
C SER A 251 30.70 5.12 0.23
N LEU A 252 30.95 4.46 -0.90
CA LEU A 252 32.30 4.14 -1.34
C LEU A 252 33.08 5.40 -1.75
N GLU A 253 32.48 6.28 -2.53
CA GLU A 253 33.10 7.52 -3.01
C GLU A 253 33.49 8.47 -1.85
N ASN A 254 32.67 8.49 -0.79
CA ASN A 254 32.91 9.36 0.36
C ASN A 254 33.64 8.66 1.52
N GLY A 255 34.02 7.40 1.36
CA GLY A 255 34.75 6.62 2.38
C GLY A 255 33.93 6.37 3.64
N LEU A 256 32.60 6.25 3.49
CA LEU A 256 31.70 5.97 4.61
C LEU A 256 31.87 4.51 5.06
N ASN A 257 32.53 4.32 6.19
CA ASN A 257 32.79 3.00 6.78
C ASN A 257 31.88 2.74 7.99
N ARG A 258 30.59 2.97 7.81
CA ARG A 258 29.53 2.74 8.81
C ARG A 258 28.38 2.00 8.15
N LYS A 259 27.59 1.31 8.96
CA LYS A 259 26.37 0.65 8.48
C LYS A 259 25.40 1.69 7.89
N VAL A 260 24.80 1.38 6.77
CA VAL A 260 23.76 2.21 6.13
C VAL A 260 22.48 1.41 6.00
N SER A 261 21.42 1.93 6.58
CA SER A 261 20.07 1.37 6.48
C SER A 261 19.33 1.95 5.28
N VAL A 262 18.61 1.08 4.59
CA VAL A 262 17.80 1.40 3.40
C VAL A 262 16.38 0.87 3.56
N ASN A 263 15.41 1.74 3.42
CA ASN A 263 13.99 1.37 3.47
C ASN A 263 13.59 0.53 2.25
N ILE A 264 12.93 -0.60 2.48
CA ILE A 264 12.46 -1.54 1.45
C ILE A 264 10.94 -1.65 1.49
N SER A 265 10.29 -1.27 0.39
CA SER A 265 8.84 -1.39 0.25
C SER A 265 8.38 -2.86 0.20
N PRO A 266 7.21 -3.17 0.77
CA PRO A 266 6.55 -4.46 0.59
C PRO A 266 6.38 -4.87 -0.89
N VAL A 267 6.22 -3.91 -1.79
CA VAL A 267 6.10 -4.14 -3.23
C VAL A 267 7.43 -4.66 -3.82
N GLN A 268 8.56 -4.12 -3.36
CA GLN A 268 9.89 -4.57 -3.77
C GLN A 268 10.17 -6.00 -3.31
N LEU A 269 9.85 -6.34 -2.04
CA LEU A 269 10.05 -7.69 -1.49
C LEU A 269 9.30 -8.78 -2.28
N ARG A 270 8.15 -8.46 -2.82
CA ARG A 270 7.34 -9.39 -3.63
C ARG A 270 7.77 -9.47 -5.09
N HIS A 271 8.66 -8.60 -5.54
CA HIS A 271 9.09 -8.59 -6.92
C HIS A 271 10.01 -9.78 -7.22
N ARG A 272 9.69 -10.56 -8.26
CA ARG A 272 10.33 -11.85 -8.57
C ARG A 272 11.85 -11.77 -8.70
N SER A 273 12.38 -10.67 -9.23
CA SER A 273 13.81 -10.48 -9.44
C SER A 273 14.51 -9.69 -8.33
N PHE A 274 13.86 -9.46 -7.19
CA PHE A 274 14.42 -8.60 -6.15
C PHE A 274 15.77 -9.07 -5.63
N ILE A 275 15.87 -10.34 -5.21
CA ILE A 275 17.12 -10.93 -4.71
C ILE A 275 18.24 -10.88 -5.76
N GLU A 276 17.90 -11.22 -7.02
CA GLU A 276 18.88 -11.23 -8.11
C GLU A 276 19.41 -9.83 -8.40
N LYS A 277 18.53 -8.82 -8.41
CA LYS A 277 18.91 -7.43 -8.63
C LYS A 277 19.75 -6.86 -7.48
N VAL A 278 19.40 -7.17 -6.24
CA VAL A 278 20.22 -6.80 -5.07
C VAL A 278 21.62 -7.40 -5.23
N ARG A 279 21.73 -8.68 -5.55
CA ARG A 279 23.02 -9.36 -5.79
C ARG A 279 23.80 -8.70 -6.93
N GLU A 280 23.16 -8.42 -8.06
CA GLU A 280 23.79 -7.76 -9.21
C GLU A 280 24.38 -6.40 -8.83
N ILE A 281 23.63 -5.56 -8.09
CA ILE A 281 24.07 -4.24 -7.62
C ILE A 281 25.29 -4.38 -6.69
N LEU A 282 25.21 -5.26 -5.71
CA LEU A 282 26.31 -5.49 -4.75
C LEU A 282 27.58 -6.00 -5.42
N MET A 283 27.46 -6.91 -6.40
CA MET A 283 28.59 -7.39 -7.19
C MET A 283 29.21 -6.30 -8.06
N ARG A 284 28.38 -5.49 -8.71
CA ARG A 284 28.82 -4.42 -9.61
C ARG A 284 29.51 -3.29 -8.85
N THR A 285 28.99 -2.90 -7.71
CA THR A 285 29.53 -1.82 -6.87
C THR A 285 30.69 -2.29 -5.97
N ALA A 286 30.81 -3.59 -5.73
CA ALA A 286 31.71 -4.17 -4.75
C ALA A 286 31.55 -3.61 -3.32
N TYR A 287 30.32 -3.18 -3.00
CA TYR A 287 30.00 -2.63 -1.66
C TYR A 287 30.07 -3.72 -0.59
N PRO A 288 30.67 -3.46 0.57
CA PRO A 288 30.75 -4.43 1.67
C PRO A 288 29.34 -4.74 2.21
N VAL A 289 28.85 -5.95 1.97
CA VAL A 289 27.50 -6.38 2.33
C VAL A 289 27.22 -6.22 3.83
N SER A 290 28.23 -6.41 4.67
CA SER A 290 28.12 -6.24 6.14
C SER A 290 27.83 -4.82 6.61
N LEU A 291 28.01 -3.83 5.74
CA LEU A 291 27.66 -2.43 6.00
C LEU A 291 26.26 -2.07 5.49
N LEU A 292 25.49 -3.00 4.91
CA LEU A 292 24.15 -2.78 4.43
C LEU A 292 23.11 -3.36 5.38
N GLU A 293 22.10 -2.57 5.67
CA GLU A 293 20.93 -2.99 6.42
C GLU A 293 19.66 -2.64 5.64
N PHE A 294 18.68 -3.54 5.60
CA PHE A 294 17.38 -3.28 5.01
C PHE A 294 16.33 -3.12 6.11
N GLU A 295 15.59 -2.03 6.04
CA GLU A 295 14.47 -1.74 6.92
C GLU A 295 13.17 -2.14 6.27
N VAL A 296 12.35 -2.94 6.97
CA VAL A 296 11.06 -3.42 6.52
C VAL A 296 10.00 -3.15 7.57
N THR A 297 8.88 -2.57 7.17
CA THR A 297 7.76 -2.32 8.07
C THR A 297 6.92 -3.56 8.31
N GLU A 298 6.11 -3.58 9.37
CA GLU A 298 5.17 -4.68 9.68
C GLU A 298 4.23 -5.00 8.51
N THR A 299 3.88 -4.02 7.69
CA THR A 299 2.99 -4.18 6.53
C THR A 299 3.54 -5.13 5.47
N ALA A 300 4.86 -5.32 5.41
CA ALA A 300 5.51 -6.26 4.48
C ALA A 300 5.03 -7.71 4.66
N PHE A 301 4.55 -8.05 5.85
CA PHE A 301 4.16 -9.40 6.24
C PHE A 301 2.65 -9.66 6.13
N VAL A 302 1.83 -8.64 5.88
CA VAL A 302 0.37 -8.75 5.89
C VAL A 302 -0.15 -9.60 4.74
N ILE A 303 0.38 -9.43 3.52
CA ILE A 303 -0.16 -10.07 2.32
C ILE A 303 0.34 -11.51 2.17
N ASN A 304 1.65 -11.74 2.34
CA ASN A 304 2.25 -13.07 2.24
C ASN A 304 3.47 -13.18 3.16
N LYS A 305 3.21 -13.55 4.41
CA LYS A 305 4.22 -13.69 5.46
C LYS A 305 5.32 -14.68 5.10
N GLN A 306 4.97 -15.83 4.51
CA GLN A 306 5.94 -16.88 4.17
C GLN A 306 6.91 -16.42 3.07
N LEU A 307 6.40 -15.77 2.03
CA LEU A 307 7.23 -15.22 0.96
C LEU A 307 8.17 -14.15 1.52
N ALA A 308 7.66 -13.21 2.32
CA ALA A 308 8.48 -12.15 2.92
C ALA A 308 9.61 -12.75 3.77
N PHE A 309 9.33 -13.70 4.66
CA PHE A 309 10.35 -14.37 5.46
C PHE A 309 11.38 -15.13 4.60
N SER A 310 10.94 -15.81 3.55
CA SER A 310 11.85 -16.51 2.63
C SER A 310 12.83 -15.55 1.95
N VAL A 311 12.34 -14.42 1.46
CA VAL A 311 13.16 -13.37 0.83
C VAL A 311 14.15 -12.78 1.84
N LEU A 312 13.67 -12.39 3.03
CA LEU A 312 14.51 -11.80 4.07
C LEU A 312 15.57 -12.76 4.58
N HIS A 313 15.26 -14.05 4.78
CA HIS A 313 16.25 -15.07 5.13
C HIS A 313 17.33 -15.21 4.05
N HIS A 314 16.95 -15.11 2.78
CA HIS A 314 17.93 -15.15 1.70
C HIS A 314 18.89 -13.96 1.75
N LEU A 315 18.36 -12.77 2.00
CA LEU A 315 19.16 -11.55 2.15
C LEU A 315 20.10 -11.63 3.37
N GLN A 316 19.63 -12.14 4.52
CA GLN A 316 20.49 -12.38 5.69
C GLN A 316 21.62 -13.38 5.38
N LYS A 317 21.34 -14.44 4.63
CA LYS A 317 22.39 -15.39 4.17
C LYS A 317 23.42 -14.75 3.25
N MET A 318 23.05 -13.67 2.56
CA MET A 318 24.00 -12.87 1.78
C MET A 318 24.85 -11.95 2.66
N GLY A 319 24.52 -11.78 3.94
CA GLY A 319 25.22 -10.93 4.91
C GLY A 319 24.57 -9.55 5.13
N ILE A 320 23.38 -9.31 4.60
CA ILE A 320 22.61 -8.06 4.80
C ILE A 320 21.88 -8.14 6.15
N SER A 321 22.01 -7.12 7.00
CA SER A 321 21.20 -6.99 8.21
C SER A 321 19.76 -6.64 7.89
N ILE A 322 18.81 -7.15 8.67
CA ILE A 322 17.38 -6.85 8.51
C ILE A 322 16.85 -6.18 9.78
N ALA A 323 16.35 -4.96 9.65
CA ALA A 323 15.68 -4.22 10.70
C ALA A 323 14.16 -4.26 10.52
N LEU A 324 13.44 -4.45 11.63
CA LEU A 324 11.98 -4.29 11.66
C LEU A 324 11.66 -2.84 12.02
N ASP A 325 11.04 -2.15 11.10
CA ASP A 325 10.72 -0.73 11.21
C ASP A 325 9.25 -0.48 11.63
N ASP A 326 8.96 0.72 12.15
CA ASP A 326 7.64 1.17 12.64
C ASP A 326 7.03 0.23 13.70
N PHE A 327 7.87 -0.43 14.52
CA PHE A 327 7.40 -1.41 15.50
C PHE A 327 6.44 -0.81 16.52
N GLY A 328 5.29 -1.46 16.67
CA GLY A 328 4.26 -1.11 17.66
C GLY A 328 3.10 -0.31 17.11
N THR A 329 3.10 0.04 15.83
CA THR A 329 2.00 0.78 15.18
C THR A 329 0.96 -0.13 14.49
N GLY A 330 1.29 -1.41 14.29
CA GLY A 330 0.52 -2.35 13.48
C GLY A 330 -0.05 -3.57 14.21
N TYR A 331 -0.65 -4.43 13.41
CA TYR A 331 -1.29 -5.68 13.85
C TYR A 331 -0.26 -6.82 13.96
N SER A 332 0.07 -7.31 15.15
CA SER A 332 0.68 -8.62 15.36
C SER A 332 2.21 -8.75 15.45
N SER A 333 2.87 -7.75 15.89
CA SER A 333 4.34 -7.67 16.01
C SER A 333 5.00 -8.85 16.75
N LEU A 334 4.38 -9.35 17.83
CA LEU A 334 4.97 -10.45 18.64
C LEU A 334 5.08 -11.79 17.90
N SER A 335 4.12 -12.10 17.03
CA SER A 335 4.18 -13.34 16.25
C SER A 335 5.29 -13.32 15.20
N MET A 336 5.62 -12.13 14.68
CA MET A 336 6.72 -11.96 13.72
C MET A 336 8.07 -12.14 14.39
N LEU A 337 8.27 -11.53 15.56
CA LEU A 337 9.50 -11.66 16.32
C LEU A 337 9.75 -13.10 16.78
N ARG A 338 8.71 -13.89 16.99
CA ARG A 338 8.84 -15.33 17.27
C ARG A 338 9.27 -16.13 16.04
N ASP A 339 8.72 -15.79 14.86
CA ASP A 339 8.86 -16.59 13.65
C ASP A 339 10.06 -16.17 12.79
N PHE A 340 10.60 -14.97 13.01
CA PHE A 340 11.77 -14.43 12.29
C PHE A 340 12.69 -13.67 13.22
N HIS A 341 14.00 -13.92 13.12
CA HIS A 341 15.02 -13.18 13.87
C HIS A 341 15.44 -11.94 13.09
N PHE A 342 15.02 -10.78 13.57
CA PHE A 342 15.49 -9.48 13.06
C PHE A 342 16.81 -9.10 13.73
N ASP A 343 17.70 -8.47 12.99
CA ASP A 343 18.99 -8.00 13.50
C ASP A 343 18.82 -6.74 14.35
N VAL A 344 17.77 -5.93 14.08
CA VAL A 344 17.44 -4.69 14.78
C VAL A 344 15.93 -4.51 14.83
N ILE A 345 15.42 -3.84 15.87
CA ILE A 345 14.03 -3.36 15.96
C ILE A 345 14.07 -1.84 16.10
N LYS A 346 13.32 -1.12 15.25
CA LYS A 346 13.16 0.33 15.33
C LYS A 346 11.80 0.67 15.93
N LEU A 347 11.81 1.39 17.04
CA LEU A 347 10.62 1.84 17.74
C LEU A 347 10.12 3.13 17.10
N ASP A 348 8.88 3.11 16.58
CA ASP A 348 8.29 4.22 15.86
C ASP A 348 8.27 5.54 16.66
N ARG A 349 8.46 6.64 15.96
CA ARG A 349 8.51 8.00 16.52
C ARG A 349 7.26 8.40 17.30
N SER A 350 6.10 7.83 17.02
CA SER A 350 4.85 8.16 17.74
C SER A 350 4.95 7.87 19.23
N PHE A 351 5.77 6.90 19.64
CA PHE A 351 6.01 6.62 21.05
C PHE A 351 6.83 7.71 21.74
N MET A 352 7.66 8.44 20.99
CA MET A 352 8.44 9.54 21.56
C MET A 352 7.62 10.78 21.81
N THR A 353 6.56 11.03 21.06
CA THR A 353 5.74 12.24 21.18
C THR A 353 5.19 12.44 22.60
N ASP A 354 4.72 11.38 23.23
CA ASP A 354 4.06 11.45 24.55
C ASP A 354 4.84 10.78 25.68
N VAL A 355 6.05 10.28 25.46
CA VAL A 355 6.80 9.49 26.44
C VAL A 355 7.14 10.26 27.72
N GLU A 356 7.33 11.58 27.63
CA GLU A 356 7.62 12.45 28.78
C GLU A 356 6.40 12.76 29.64
N SER A 357 5.21 12.85 29.03
CA SER A 357 3.98 13.30 29.68
C SER A 357 3.00 12.18 30.03
N ASN A 358 3.10 11.02 29.36
CA ASN A 358 2.18 9.90 29.52
C ASN A 358 2.85 8.65 30.13
N PRO A 359 2.58 8.32 31.40
CA PRO A 359 3.16 7.15 32.06
C PRO A 359 2.82 5.81 31.40
N GLN A 360 1.69 5.72 30.69
CA GLN A 360 1.30 4.51 29.98
C GLN A 360 2.20 4.31 28.75
N VAL A 361 2.44 5.37 27.97
CA VAL A 361 3.37 5.33 26.84
C VAL A 361 4.76 4.94 27.29
N ARG A 362 5.26 5.54 28.38
CA ARG A 362 6.55 5.14 28.97
C ARG A 362 6.59 3.66 29.37
N SER A 363 5.50 3.15 29.96
CA SER A 363 5.40 1.73 30.33
C SER A 363 5.43 0.81 29.08
N PHE A 364 4.84 1.24 27.99
CA PHE A 364 4.91 0.53 26.71
C PHE A 364 6.33 0.52 26.16
N VAL A 365 7.00 1.67 26.12
CA VAL A 365 8.41 1.78 25.68
C VAL A 365 9.30 0.84 26.50
N ARG A 366 9.16 0.84 27.84
CA ARG A 366 9.87 -0.09 28.73
C ARG A 366 9.62 -1.55 28.37
N ALA A 367 8.38 -1.92 28.13
CA ALA A 367 8.02 -3.29 27.78
C ALA A 367 8.65 -3.73 26.45
N ILE A 368 8.67 -2.84 25.44
CA ILE A 368 9.29 -3.11 24.14
C ILE A 368 10.81 -3.24 24.27
N ILE A 369 11.47 -2.36 25.02
CA ILE A 369 12.93 -2.45 25.30
C ILE A 369 13.24 -3.77 26.01
N SER A 370 12.44 -4.15 27.01
CA SER A 370 12.61 -5.41 27.73
C SER A 370 12.42 -6.62 26.82
N LEU A 371 11.50 -6.54 25.88
CA LEU A 371 11.29 -7.58 24.86
C LEU A 371 12.53 -7.73 23.97
N GLY A 372 13.06 -6.64 23.40
CA GLY A 372 14.29 -6.65 22.61
C GLY A 372 15.45 -7.29 23.34
N ASN A 373 15.66 -6.89 24.59
CA ASN A 373 16.70 -7.49 25.45
C ASN A 373 16.49 -8.99 25.67
N SER A 374 15.25 -9.44 25.85
CA SER A 374 14.92 -10.85 26.09
C SER A 374 15.18 -11.76 24.87
N ILE A 375 15.10 -11.19 23.67
CA ILE A 375 15.37 -11.92 22.41
C ILE A 375 16.76 -11.61 21.83
N ASN A 376 17.58 -10.87 22.56
CA ASN A 376 18.92 -10.41 22.14
C ASN A 376 18.92 -9.64 20.81
N THR A 377 17.92 -8.79 20.60
CA THR A 377 17.81 -7.93 19.43
C THR A 377 17.92 -6.47 19.87
N PRO A 378 18.93 -5.72 19.40
CA PRO A 378 19.11 -4.31 19.75
C PRO A 378 17.94 -3.47 19.24
N LEU A 379 17.67 -2.38 19.98
CA LEU A 379 16.53 -1.52 19.73
C LEU A 379 16.99 -0.09 19.46
N ILE A 380 16.47 0.50 18.40
CA ILE A 380 16.65 1.90 18.01
C ILE A 380 15.36 2.65 18.32
N ALA A 381 15.44 3.72 19.10
CA ALA A 381 14.29 4.64 19.29
C ALA A 381 14.37 5.77 18.26
N GLU A 382 13.27 5.96 17.53
CA GLU A 382 13.15 6.99 16.50
C GLU A 382 12.46 8.26 17.00
N GLY A 383 12.71 9.40 16.35
CA GLY A 383 12.05 10.66 16.65
C GLY A 383 12.47 11.25 18.00
N VAL A 384 13.70 11.04 18.42
CA VAL A 384 14.22 11.65 19.65
C VAL A 384 14.58 13.12 19.39
N GLU A 385 13.81 14.02 20.00
CA GLU A 385 13.90 15.47 19.76
C GLU A 385 14.27 16.26 21.00
N THR A 386 14.07 15.70 22.21
CA THR A 386 14.29 16.40 23.49
C THR A 386 15.27 15.64 24.39
N ALA A 387 15.94 16.39 25.30
CA ALA A 387 16.79 15.82 26.32
C ALA A 387 16.01 14.96 27.32
N GLY A 388 14.72 15.26 27.55
CA GLY A 388 13.85 14.47 28.42
C GLY A 388 13.55 13.10 27.84
N GLN A 389 13.23 13.02 26.53
CA GLN A 389 13.05 11.75 25.82
C GLN A 389 14.32 10.90 25.90
N LEU A 390 15.47 11.50 25.67
CA LEU A 390 16.76 10.83 25.76
C LEU A 390 17.01 10.27 27.16
N GLN A 391 16.77 11.05 28.21
CA GLN A 391 16.94 10.60 29.58
C GLN A 391 16.06 9.39 29.91
N ILE A 392 14.81 9.39 29.44
CA ILE A 392 13.88 8.27 29.62
C ILE A 392 14.44 7.01 28.91
N LEU A 393 14.91 7.13 27.68
CA LEU A 393 15.50 6.01 26.94
C LEU A 393 16.75 5.44 27.62
N GLU A 394 17.59 6.30 28.22
CA GLU A 394 18.75 5.88 29.05
C GLU A 394 18.29 5.10 30.29
N GLU A 395 17.29 5.63 31.00
CA GLU A 395 16.75 4.99 32.21
C GLU A 395 16.11 3.65 31.92
N GLU A 396 15.42 3.52 30.76
CA GLU A 396 14.79 2.27 30.34
C GLU A 396 15.77 1.29 29.65
N GLY A 397 16.99 1.71 29.37
CA GLY A 397 18.06 0.84 28.83
C GLY A 397 17.94 0.56 27.33
N CYS A 398 17.49 1.53 26.54
CA CYS A 398 17.51 1.45 25.09
C CYS A 398 18.95 1.46 24.55
N ASP A 399 19.21 0.80 23.43
CA ASP A 399 20.57 0.64 22.89
C ASP A 399 21.00 1.84 22.04
N GLU A 400 20.15 2.24 21.09
CA GLU A 400 20.45 3.24 20.08
C GLU A 400 19.29 4.20 19.89
N MET A 401 19.55 5.31 19.23
CA MET A 401 18.58 6.36 18.97
C MET A 401 18.82 7.07 17.65
N GLN A 402 17.75 7.64 17.13
CA GLN A 402 17.73 8.49 15.96
C GLN A 402 16.72 9.63 16.15
N GLY A 403 17.06 10.85 15.74
CA GLY A 403 16.15 11.98 15.85
C GLY A 403 16.83 13.33 15.72
N PHE A 404 16.03 14.39 15.68
CA PHE A 404 16.51 15.77 15.46
C PHE A 404 17.29 16.36 16.61
N LEU A 405 17.26 15.74 17.79
CA LEU A 405 18.10 16.17 18.92
C LEU A 405 19.59 16.23 18.56
N PHE A 406 20.05 15.35 17.67
CA PHE A 406 21.45 15.24 17.27
C PHE A 406 21.73 15.58 15.80
N GLY A 407 20.71 15.99 15.07
CA GLY A 407 20.83 16.46 13.71
C GLY A 407 19.71 15.99 12.78
N GLU A 408 19.42 16.82 11.82
CA GLU A 408 18.53 16.49 10.72
C GLU A 408 19.26 15.65 9.65
N PRO A 409 18.52 14.96 8.77
CA PRO A 409 19.13 14.29 7.62
C PRO A 409 19.85 15.28 6.69
N VAL A 410 21.11 14.97 6.35
CA VAL A 410 21.96 15.83 5.52
C VAL A 410 22.55 15.06 4.34
N ASP A 411 23.02 15.78 3.33
CA ASP A 411 23.81 15.21 2.24
C ASP A 411 25.07 14.50 2.80
N ILE A 412 25.49 13.41 2.16
CA ILE A 412 26.62 12.60 2.59
C ILE A 412 27.92 13.40 2.80
N LYS A 413 28.10 14.49 2.04
CA LYS A 413 29.26 15.38 2.14
C LYS A 413 29.32 16.14 3.46
N HIS A 414 28.19 16.30 4.13
CA HIS A 414 28.05 17.04 5.38
C HIS A 414 27.97 16.15 6.61
N LEU A 415 28.13 14.83 6.44
CA LEU A 415 28.10 13.90 7.57
C LEU A 415 29.24 14.16 8.57
N PRO A 416 28.92 14.18 9.88
CA PRO A 416 29.94 14.09 10.90
C PRO A 416 30.51 12.66 10.91
N ASP A 417 31.79 12.48 11.13
CA ASP A 417 32.44 11.18 11.31
C ASP A 417 32.13 10.12 10.20
N ARG A 418 32.82 10.24 9.09
CA ARG A 418 32.75 9.29 7.96
C ARG A 418 33.62 8.04 8.10
N ARG A 419 34.51 7.99 9.15
CA ARG A 419 35.51 6.94 9.33
C ARG A 419 35.13 5.95 10.39
#